data_b0c5968e042d338308ca01634f7a7cb9
#
_entry.id   b0c5968e042d338308ca01634f7a7cb9
#
_cell.length_a   1.000
_cell.length_b   1.000
_cell.length_c   1.000
_cell.angle_alpha   90.00
_cell.angle_beta   90.00
_cell.angle_gamma   90.00
#
_symmetry.space_group_name_H-M   'P 1'
#
loop_
_entity.id
_entity.type
_entity.pdbx_description
1 polymer ?
#
loop_
_entity_poly.entity_id
_entity_poly.type
_entity_poly.pdbx_seq_one_letter_code
_entity_poly.pdbx_strand_id
1 'polypeptide(L)'
;TLSRTPPVAGNDLKLSLDIRLQEIAEAAFGTRRGALVGIEPASGDVLAFVSRPGFDPNLFVDGIDAVNWELLNESPDKPLLNRPLRGAYPPGSTIKPFLALGALTSGKRSATQTIFDPGFFQIPGSAHRFRDDKVGGHGTVDMHKAIAQSCDTYFYGVSDQIGIDRLHDFLVQFGLGEKTGIDVLGERTGLVPSQAWKKKAFKKKAL
;
A
#
# COMPACT_ATOMS: atom_id res chain seq x y z
N THR A 1 -31.28 38.10 -22.32
CA THR A 1 -31.48 37.07 -21.27
C THR A 1 -32.95 36.78 -21.18
N LEU A 2 -33.41 35.58 -21.54
CA LEU A 2 -34.83 35.19 -21.56
C LEU A 2 -35.32 34.82 -20.14
N SER A 3 -34.45 34.23 -19.34
CA SER A 3 -34.69 33.96 -17.92
C SER A 3 -33.37 33.76 -17.17
N ARG A 4 -33.36 34.01 -15.86
CA ARG A 4 -32.23 33.72 -14.95
C ARG A 4 -32.79 32.98 -13.74
N THR A 5 -32.37 31.73 -13.54
CA THR A 5 -32.62 31.00 -12.32
C THR A 5 -31.44 31.29 -11.37
N PRO A 6 -31.67 31.86 -10.19
CA PRO A 6 -30.59 32.08 -9.24
C PRO A 6 -30.08 30.75 -8.73
N PRO A 7 -28.78 30.63 -8.34
CA PRO A 7 -28.25 29.43 -7.74
C PRO A 7 -28.85 29.23 -6.35
N VAL A 8 -29.06 27.97 -5.97
CA VAL A 8 -29.44 27.57 -4.63
C VAL A 8 -28.20 27.02 -3.95
N ALA A 9 -27.85 27.53 -2.76
CA ALA A 9 -26.73 27.04 -1.98
C ALA A 9 -26.94 25.57 -1.61
N GLY A 10 -25.87 24.79 -1.69
CA GLY A 10 -25.86 23.42 -1.20
C GLY A 10 -25.74 23.37 0.34
N ASN A 11 -25.68 22.17 0.88
CA ASN A 11 -25.46 21.95 2.30
C ASN A 11 -23.96 22.11 2.64
N ASP A 12 -23.69 22.55 3.87
CA ASP A 12 -22.33 22.56 4.40
C ASP A 12 -21.81 21.14 4.62
N LEU A 13 -20.53 20.94 4.35
CA LEU A 13 -19.81 19.69 4.65
C LEU A 13 -18.82 19.91 5.78
N LYS A 14 -18.96 19.14 6.86
CA LYS A 14 -18.01 19.09 7.96
C LYS A 14 -17.13 17.84 7.78
N LEU A 15 -15.85 18.05 7.49
CA LEU A 15 -14.87 16.97 7.32
C LEU A 15 -14.20 16.63 8.67
N SER A 16 -13.73 15.40 8.81
CA SER A 16 -12.91 14.97 9.95
C SER A 16 -11.46 15.44 9.87
N LEU A 17 -11.04 16.01 8.74
CA LEU A 17 -9.67 16.50 8.54
C LEU A 17 -9.29 17.59 9.53
N ASP A 18 -8.13 17.41 10.21
CA ASP A 18 -7.46 18.49 10.96
C ASP A 18 -6.55 19.25 9.99
N ILE A 19 -6.91 20.50 9.68
CA ILE A 19 -6.19 21.30 8.69
C ILE A 19 -4.73 21.54 9.08
N ARG A 20 -4.42 21.67 10.38
CA ARG A 20 -3.04 21.87 10.85
C ARG A 20 -2.21 20.60 10.65
N LEU A 21 -2.81 19.42 10.90
CA LEU A 21 -2.14 18.14 10.65
C LEU A 21 -1.93 17.93 9.15
N GLN A 22 -2.92 18.29 8.33
CA GLN A 22 -2.84 18.25 6.88
C GLN A 22 -1.67 19.11 6.36
N GLU A 23 -1.57 20.36 6.79
CA GLU A 23 -0.51 21.30 6.41
C GLU A 23 0.88 20.80 6.82
N ILE A 24 1.03 20.29 8.04
CA ILE A 24 2.30 19.70 8.51
C ILE A 24 2.67 18.49 7.69
N ALA A 25 1.72 17.60 7.39
CA ALA A 25 1.94 16.41 6.60
C ALA A 25 2.35 16.75 5.17
N GLU A 26 1.70 17.73 4.53
CA GLU A 26 2.06 18.20 3.19
C GLU A 26 3.45 18.84 3.16
N ALA A 27 3.77 19.70 4.13
CA ALA A 27 5.07 20.33 4.24
C ALA A 27 6.21 19.30 4.43
N ALA A 28 5.95 18.23 5.19
CA ALA A 28 6.92 17.16 5.42
C ALA A 28 7.29 16.37 4.15
N PHE A 29 6.42 16.33 3.14
CA PHE A 29 6.74 15.72 1.85
C PHE A 29 7.77 16.53 1.06
N GLY A 30 7.73 17.86 1.13
CA GLY A 30 8.56 18.72 0.29
C GLY A 30 8.35 18.39 -1.19
N THR A 31 9.43 18.02 -1.89
CA THR A 31 9.40 17.64 -3.32
C THR A 31 9.17 16.13 -3.56
N ARG A 32 9.04 15.32 -2.51
CA ARG A 32 8.89 13.86 -2.64
C ARG A 32 7.50 13.47 -3.13
N ARG A 33 7.43 12.38 -3.89
CA ARG A 33 6.16 11.74 -4.26
C ARG A 33 5.71 10.77 -3.17
N GLY A 34 4.41 10.73 -2.92
CA GLY A 34 3.86 9.77 -1.97
C GLY A 34 2.45 10.09 -1.54
N ALA A 35 1.99 9.36 -0.55
CA ALA A 35 0.72 9.52 0.12
C ALA A 35 0.92 9.42 1.63
N LEU A 36 0.08 10.14 2.38
CA LEU A 36 -0.03 9.98 3.82
C LEU A 36 -1.52 9.96 4.17
N VAL A 37 -1.91 9.02 5.00
CA VAL A 37 -3.25 8.97 5.61
C VAL A 37 -3.06 8.90 7.12
N GLY A 38 -3.61 9.87 7.83
CA GLY A 38 -3.68 9.88 9.29
C GLY A 38 -5.08 9.47 9.72
N ILE A 39 -5.19 8.44 10.56
CA ILE A 39 -6.48 7.89 10.99
C ILE A 39 -6.53 7.88 12.52
N GLU A 40 -7.66 8.32 13.11
CA GLU A 40 -7.96 8.09 14.50
C GLU A 40 -8.45 6.66 14.71
N PRO A 41 -7.70 5.79 15.41
CA PRO A 41 -8.03 4.38 15.49
C PRO A 41 -9.36 4.08 16.21
N ALA A 42 -9.79 4.96 17.10
CA ALA A 42 -10.99 4.73 17.89
C ALA A 42 -12.29 4.99 17.11
N SER A 43 -12.27 5.98 16.20
CA SER A 43 -13.45 6.37 15.42
C SER A 43 -13.37 5.95 13.95
N GLY A 44 -12.14 5.76 13.42
CA GLY A 44 -11.89 5.58 11.99
C GLY A 44 -11.83 6.89 11.21
N ASP A 45 -11.92 8.04 11.89
CA ASP A 45 -11.88 9.36 11.26
C ASP A 45 -10.54 9.60 10.57
N VAL A 46 -10.62 10.10 9.32
CA VAL A 46 -9.43 10.50 8.56
C VAL A 46 -9.06 11.92 8.93
N LEU A 47 -7.95 12.08 9.66
CA LEU A 47 -7.46 13.37 10.16
C LEU A 47 -6.53 14.08 9.18
N ALA A 48 -5.84 13.33 8.31
CA ALA A 48 -5.00 13.85 7.24
C ALA A 48 -5.07 12.94 6.02
N PHE A 49 -5.08 13.53 4.82
CA PHE A 49 -5.23 12.79 3.56
C PHE A 49 -4.41 13.47 2.46
N VAL A 50 -3.15 13.07 2.32
CA VAL A 50 -2.17 13.75 1.48
C VAL A 50 -1.81 12.91 0.25
N SER A 51 -1.86 13.54 -0.92
CA SER A 51 -1.34 12.99 -2.18
C SER A 51 -0.35 13.98 -2.80
N ARG A 52 0.92 13.59 -2.94
CA ARG A 52 1.97 14.45 -3.49
C ARG A 52 2.63 13.85 -4.73
N PRO A 53 3.01 14.68 -5.75
CA PRO A 53 2.65 16.09 -5.84
C PRO A 53 1.14 16.28 -6.00
N GLY A 54 0.65 17.41 -5.50
CA GLY A 54 -0.70 17.86 -5.73
C GLY A 54 -0.79 18.77 -6.96
N PHE A 55 -1.94 19.37 -7.15
CA PHE A 55 -2.20 20.41 -8.15
C PHE A 55 -3.11 21.48 -7.55
N ASP A 56 -3.17 22.64 -8.18
CA ASP A 56 -4.10 23.70 -7.78
C ASP A 56 -5.51 23.39 -8.31
N PRO A 57 -6.50 23.08 -7.45
CA PRO A 57 -7.86 22.79 -7.88
C PRO A 57 -8.58 24.01 -8.48
N ASN A 58 -8.09 25.24 -8.23
CA ASN A 58 -8.68 26.44 -8.78
C ASN A 58 -8.55 26.51 -10.31
N LEU A 59 -7.59 25.81 -10.90
CA LEU A 59 -7.48 25.67 -12.35
C LEU A 59 -8.72 25.07 -13.00
N PHE A 60 -9.59 24.40 -12.24
CA PHE A 60 -10.79 23.72 -12.76
C PHE A 60 -12.08 24.48 -12.51
N VAL A 61 -12.07 25.60 -11.77
CA VAL A 61 -13.30 26.31 -11.34
C VAL A 61 -14.12 26.79 -12.54
N ASP A 62 -13.46 27.42 -13.51
CA ASP A 62 -14.10 27.95 -14.74
C ASP A 62 -13.75 27.11 -15.99
N GLY A 63 -13.26 25.89 -15.77
CA GLY A 63 -12.66 25.05 -16.79
C GLY A 63 -11.16 25.25 -16.93
N ILE A 64 -10.43 24.16 -17.08
CA ILE A 64 -8.98 24.20 -17.25
C ILE A 64 -8.61 24.48 -18.70
N ASP A 65 -7.64 25.36 -18.93
CA ASP A 65 -7.08 25.60 -20.25
C ASP A 65 -6.20 24.45 -20.74
N ALA A 66 -6.00 24.39 -22.07
CA ALA A 66 -5.28 23.29 -22.70
C ALA A 66 -3.81 23.14 -22.22
N VAL A 67 -3.13 24.25 -21.91
CA VAL A 67 -1.72 24.24 -21.48
C VAL A 67 -1.59 23.65 -20.09
N ASN A 68 -2.39 24.10 -19.13
CA ASN A 68 -2.39 23.56 -17.77
C ASN A 68 -2.88 22.11 -17.75
N TRP A 69 -3.87 21.77 -18.59
CA TRP A 69 -4.32 20.38 -18.71
C TRP A 69 -3.20 19.45 -19.20
N GLU A 70 -2.49 19.84 -20.25
CA GLU A 70 -1.36 19.06 -20.79
C GLU A 70 -0.25 18.91 -19.74
N LEU A 71 0.13 19.98 -19.04
CA LEU A 71 1.13 19.94 -17.97
C LEU A 71 0.77 18.97 -16.85
N LEU A 72 -0.50 18.92 -16.45
CA LEU A 72 -0.96 17.99 -15.39
C LEU A 72 -1.08 16.55 -15.89
N ASN A 73 -1.60 16.36 -17.10
CA ASN A 73 -1.90 15.03 -17.65
C ASN A 73 -0.64 14.31 -18.11
N GLU A 74 0.29 15.00 -18.76
CA GLU A 74 1.54 14.43 -19.28
C GLU A 74 2.68 14.40 -18.24
N SER A 75 2.46 14.98 -17.07
CA SER A 75 3.46 15.00 -16.01
C SER A 75 3.87 13.57 -15.60
N PRO A 76 5.17 13.24 -15.60
CA PRO A 76 5.66 11.94 -15.12
C PRO A 76 5.38 11.73 -13.64
N ASP A 77 5.15 12.80 -12.90
CA ASP A 77 4.81 12.77 -11.48
C ASP A 77 3.33 12.55 -11.20
N LYS A 78 2.48 12.53 -12.23
CA LYS A 78 1.05 12.23 -12.17
C LYS A 78 0.33 12.93 -11.01
N PRO A 79 0.29 14.29 -10.99
CA PRO A 79 -0.33 15.04 -9.90
C PRO A 79 -1.84 14.80 -9.77
N LEU A 80 -2.53 14.46 -10.87
CA LEU A 80 -3.95 14.13 -10.89
C LEU A 80 -4.28 12.76 -10.24
N LEU A 81 -3.27 11.94 -9.96
CA LEU A 81 -3.48 10.67 -9.29
C LEU A 81 -3.70 10.88 -7.79
N ASN A 82 -4.91 10.61 -7.31
CA ASN A 82 -5.16 10.52 -5.88
C ASN A 82 -4.51 9.23 -5.34
N ARG A 83 -3.29 9.36 -4.81
CA ARG A 83 -2.47 8.22 -4.38
C ARG A 83 -3.05 7.44 -3.21
N PRO A 84 -3.59 8.06 -2.15
CA PRO A 84 -4.23 7.33 -1.08
C PRO A 84 -5.36 6.42 -1.53
N LEU A 85 -6.17 6.87 -2.52
CA LEU A 85 -7.30 6.10 -3.03
C LEU A 85 -6.95 5.11 -4.14
N ARG A 86 -6.02 5.47 -5.01
CA ARG A 86 -5.79 4.77 -6.29
C ARG A 86 -4.38 4.23 -6.46
N GLY A 87 -3.45 4.63 -5.60
CA GLY A 87 -2.08 4.12 -5.62
C GLY A 87 -2.04 2.67 -5.15
N ALA A 88 -1.45 1.79 -5.96
CA ALA A 88 -1.19 0.41 -5.59
C ALA A 88 0.31 0.16 -5.68
N TYR A 89 0.91 -0.10 -4.53
CA TYR A 89 2.36 -0.25 -4.39
C TYR A 89 2.68 -1.58 -3.71
N PRO A 90 3.83 -2.21 -4.02
CA PRO A 90 4.33 -3.32 -3.24
C PRO A 90 4.54 -2.89 -1.77
N PRO A 91 4.06 -3.67 -0.79
CA PRO A 91 4.14 -3.28 0.62
C PRO A 91 5.59 -3.27 1.15
N GLY A 92 6.51 -3.98 0.48
CA GLY A 92 7.86 -4.16 0.97
C GLY A 92 7.88 -4.78 2.37
N SER A 93 8.91 -4.38 3.20
CA SER A 93 9.06 -4.93 4.56
C SER A 93 7.93 -4.60 5.53
N THR A 94 6.99 -3.71 5.16
CA THR A 94 5.84 -3.39 6.03
C THR A 94 4.88 -4.59 6.18
N ILE A 95 4.93 -5.56 5.28
CA ILE A 95 4.13 -6.79 5.37
C ILE A 95 4.71 -7.83 6.35
N LYS A 96 5.99 -7.73 6.73
CA LYS A 96 6.71 -8.74 7.52
C LYS A 96 6.06 -9.05 8.88
N PRO A 97 5.55 -8.08 9.66
CA PRO A 97 4.83 -8.38 10.89
C PRO A 97 3.60 -9.27 10.68
N PHE A 98 2.86 -9.08 9.58
CA PHE A 98 1.72 -9.92 9.22
C PHE A 98 2.18 -11.34 8.85
N LEU A 99 3.28 -11.48 8.12
CA LEU A 99 3.86 -12.79 7.77
C LEU A 99 4.35 -13.52 9.02
N ALA A 100 4.96 -12.81 9.97
CA ALA A 100 5.37 -13.35 11.26
C ALA A 100 4.17 -13.86 12.06
N LEU A 101 3.10 -13.07 12.16
CA LEU A 101 1.87 -13.48 12.83
C LEU A 101 1.23 -14.69 12.13
N GLY A 102 1.20 -14.70 10.81
CA GLY A 102 0.72 -15.84 10.02
C GLY A 102 1.53 -17.12 10.27
N ALA A 103 2.85 -17.00 10.44
CA ALA A 103 3.73 -18.13 10.76
C ALA A 103 3.44 -18.69 12.16
N LEU A 104 3.25 -17.81 13.14
CA LEU A 104 2.89 -18.20 14.52
C LEU A 104 1.50 -18.86 14.55
N THR A 105 0.50 -18.22 13.97
CA THR A 105 -0.90 -18.70 13.95
C THR A 105 -1.03 -20.04 13.24
N SER A 106 -0.30 -20.25 12.16
CA SER A 106 -0.30 -21.52 11.42
C SER A 106 0.57 -22.61 12.04
N GLY A 107 1.32 -22.32 13.11
CA GLY A 107 2.25 -23.25 13.74
C GLY A 107 3.47 -23.59 12.87
N LYS A 108 3.70 -22.85 11.77
CA LYS A 108 4.82 -23.10 10.85
C LYS A 108 6.16 -22.69 11.44
N ARG A 109 6.14 -21.71 12.33
CA ARG A 109 7.32 -21.24 13.06
C ARG A 109 6.98 -20.81 14.47
N SER A 110 7.88 -21.06 15.41
CA SER A 110 7.86 -20.40 16.72
C SER A 110 8.69 -19.11 16.66
N ALA A 111 8.48 -18.22 17.64
CA ALA A 111 9.22 -16.95 17.71
C ALA A 111 10.75 -17.16 17.90
N THR A 112 11.14 -18.25 18.57
CA THR A 112 12.54 -18.58 18.91
C THR A 112 13.20 -19.52 17.91
N GLN A 113 12.45 -20.06 16.96
CA GLN A 113 13.04 -20.94 15.93
C GLN A 113 13.94 -20.15 15.00
N THR A 114 15.20 -20.54 14.93
CA THR A 114 16.22 -19.88 14.09
C THR A 114 16.33 -20.52 12.72
N ILE A 115 16.77 -19.72 11.76
CA ILE A 115 17.30 -20.15 10.47
C ILE A 115 18.67 -19.52 10.25
N PHE A 116 19.44 -20.08 9.34
CA PHE A 116 20.64 -19.43 8.82
C PHE A 116 20.32 -18.70 7.53
N ASP A 117 20.62 -17.41 7.48
CA ASP A 117 20.52 -16.57 6.30
C ASP A 117 21.89 -16.38 5.65
N PRO A 118 22.12 -16.97 4.46
CA PRO A 118 23.36 -16.81 3.69
C PRO A 118 23.33 -15.57 2.77
N GLY A 119 22.30 -14.72 2.86
CA GLY A 119 22.07 -13.57 1.98
C GLY A 119 21.18 -13.85 0.79
N PHE A 120 20.54 -15.01 0.75
CA PHE A 120 19.54 -15.35 -0.28
C PHE A 120 18.67 -16.54 0.14
N PHE A 121 17.48 -16.58 -0.44
CA PHE A 121 16.59 -17.74 -0.42
C PHE A 121 16.52 -18.38 -1.81
N GLN A 122 16.43 -19.68 -1.88
CA GLN A 122 16.29 -20.42 -3.12
C GLN A 122 15.23 -21.51 -2.96
N ILE A 123 14.27 -21.53 -3.86
CA ILE A 123 13.25 -22.58 -3.91
C ILE A 123 13.93 -23.86 -4.43
N PRO A 124 13.70 -25.02 -3.78
CA PRO A 124 14.23 -26.29 -4.26
C PRO A 124 13.89 -26.55 -5.74
N GLY A 125 14.89 -26.93 -6.52
CA GLY A 125 14.74 -27.16 -7.96
C GLY A 125 14.74 -25.91 -8.85
N SER A 126 14.79 -24.70 -8.29
CA SER A 126 14.93 -23.45 -9.04
C SER A 126 16.37 -22.96 -9.02
N ALA A 127 16.86 -22.46 -10.16
CA ALA A 127 18.15 -21.78 -10.24
C ALA A 127 18.11 -20.34 -9.73
N HIS A 128 16.91 -19.76 -9.54
CA HIS A 128 16.73 -18.38 -9.13
C HIS A 128 17.01 -18.20 -7.63
N ARG A 129 17.80 -17.17 -7.30
CA ARG A 129 18.10 -16.76 -5.92
C ARG A 129 17.39 -15.44 -5.60
N PHE A 130 16.54 -15.46 -4.60
CA PHE A 130 15.90 -14.27 -4.04
C PHE A 130 16.86 -13.69 -3.02
N ARG A 131 17.47 -12.55 -3.34
CA ARG A 131 18.53 -11.95 -2.50
C ARG A 131 17.93 -11.27 -1.28
N ASP A 132 18.67 -11.32 -0.19
CA ASP A 132 18.48 -10.47 0.98
C ASP A 132 19.05 -9.07 0.69
N ASP A 133 18.63 -8.05 1.44
CA ASP A 133 19.18 -6.70 1.35
C ASP A 133 20.63 -6.65 1.84
N LYS A 134 20.99 -7.52 2.79
CA LYS A 134 22.34 -7.63 3.35
C LYS A 134 23.19 -8.62 2.55
N VAL A 135 24.22 -8.10 1.91
CA VAL A 135 25.23 -8.95 1.24
C VAL A 135 25.91 -9.86 2.25
N GLY A 136 25.90 -11.17 1.99
CA GLY A 136 26.42 -12.18 2.91
C GLY A 136 25.46 -12.62 4.01
N GLY A 137 24.27 -12.01 4.06
CA GLY A 137 23.17 -12.39 4.95
C GLY A 137 23.33 -11.93 6.39
N HIS A 138 22.32 -12.25 7.20
CA HIS A 138 22.23 -11.89 8.61
C HIS A 138 22.77 -12.99 9.55
N GLY A 139 23.22 -14.13 8.98
CA GLY A 139 23.63 -15.31 9.76
C GLY A 139 22.46 -15.98 10.46
N THR A 140 22.63 -16.44 11.69
CA THR A 140 21.55 -17.05 12.46
C THR A 140 20.55 -15.99 12.94
N VAL A 141 19.30 -16.13 12.54
CA VAL A 141 18.19 -15.23 12.88
C VAL A 141 16.97 -16.01 13.38
N ASP A 142 16.35 -15.51 14.44
CA ASP A 142 15.02 -15.85 14.89
C ASP A 142 14.00 -14.84 14.36
N MET A 143 12.75 -14.96 14.73
CA MET A 143 11.68 -14.06 14.27
C MET A 143 11.88 -12.62 14.72
N HIS A 144 12.32 -12.39 15.97
CA HIS A 144 12.57 -11.06 16.49
C HIS A 144 13.69 -10.36 15.70
N LYS A 145 14.82 -11.04 15.54
CA LYS A 145 15.96 -10.52 14.78
C LYS A 145 15.60 -10.31 13.31
N ALA A 146 14.79 -11.21 12.71
CA ALA A 146 14.35 -11.10 11.33
C ALA A 146 13.46 -9.87 11.10
N ILE A 147 12.56 -9.53 12.05
CA ILE A 147 11.76 -8.30 11.98
C ILE A 147 12.65 -7.08 12.19
N ALA A 148 13.46 -7.08 13.26
CA ALA A 148 14.29 -5.93 13.64
C ALA A 148 15.34 -5.56 12.59
N GLN A 149 15.90 -6.56 11.90
CA GLN A 149 16.92 -6.37 10.85
C GLN A 149 16.32 -6.45 9.44
N SER A 150 15.01 -6.64 9.33
CA SER A 150 14.31 -6.74 8.04
C SER A 150 14.81 -7.87 7.14
N CYS A 151 15.23 -9.02 7.69
CA CYS A 151 15.77 -10.15 6.94
C CYS A 151 14.77 -10.72 5.94
N ASP A 152 15.01 -10.52 4.65
CA ASP A 152 14.14 -11.00 3.59
C ASP A 152 14.16 -12.54 3.46
N THR A 153 15.34 -13.13 3.58
CA THR A 153 15.53 -14.58 3.51
C THR A 153 14.66 -15.34 4.51
N TYR A 154 14.54 -14.82 5.73
CA TYR A 154 13.66 -15.41 6.76
C TYR A 154 12.21 -15.45 6.27
N PHE A 155 11.71 -14.33 5.74
CA PHE A 155 10.31 -14.20 5.33
C PHE A 155 10.00 -14.87 4.00
N TYR A 156 10.95 -15.02 3.10
CA TYR A 156 10.79 -15.87 1.92
C TYR A 156 10.57 -17.33 2.33
N GLY A 157 11.40 -17.84 3.27
CA GLY A 157 11.22 -19.20 3.80
C GLY A 157 9.91 -19.40 4.56
N VAL A 158 9.46 -18.40 5.33
CA VAL A 158 8.15 -18.41 6.00
C VAL A 158 7.02 -18.47 4.97
N SER A 159 7.08 -17.64 3.94
CA SER A 159 6.05 -17.57 2.90
C SER A 159 5.94 -18.86 2.10
N ASP A 160 7.08 -19.48 1.78
CA ASP A 160 7.15 -20.77 1.11
C ASP A 160 6.52 -21.89 1.97
N GLN A 161 6.80 -21.91 3.26
CA GLN A 161 6.25 -22.91 4.19
C GLN A 161 4.75 -22.79 4.45
N ILE A 162 4.22 -21.56 4.48
CA ILE A 162 2.79 -21.32 4.65
C ILE A 162 2.05 -21.62 3.35
N GLY A 163 2.63 -21.20 2.22
CA GLY A 163 2.05 -21.28 0.88
C GLY A 163 1.10 -20.12 0.57
N ILE A 164 1.04 -19.78 -0.71
CA ILE A 164 0.41 -18.54 -1.20
C ILE A 164 -1.08 -18.44 -0.86
N ASP A 165 -1.84 -19.53 -0.99
CA ASP A 165 -3.29 -19.49 -0.76
C ASP A 165 -3.61 -19.31 0.72
N ARG A 166 -2.89 -19.97 1.64
CA ARG A 166 -3.05 -19.77 3.07
C ARG A 166 -2.62 -18.37 3.51
N LEU A 167 -1.56 -17.82 2.91
CA LEU A 167 -1.17 -16.43 3.14
C LEU A 167 -2.25 -15.47 2.66
N HIS A 168 -2.83 -15.72 1.48
CA HIS A 168 -3.96 -14.95 0.97
C HIS A 168 -5.11 -14.93 1.99
N ASP A 169 -5.58 -16.11 2.39
CA ASP A 169 -6.70 -16.26 3.34
C ASP A 169 -6.41 -15.61 4.70
N PHE A 170 -5.15 -15.60 5.12
CA PHE A 170 -4.73 -14.94 6.35
C PHE A 170 -4.71 -13.43 6.21
N LEU A 171 -4.12 -12.90 5.13
CA LEU A 171 -3.93 -11.47 4.92
C LEU A 171 -5.25 -10.73 4.66
N VAL A 172 -6.22 -11.33 3.99
CA VAL A 172 -7.53 -10.72 3.76
C VAL A 172 -8.32 -10.47 5.06
N GLN A 173 -8.03 -11.20 6.14
CA GLN A 173 -8.66 -10.96 7.45
C GLN A 173 -8.30 -9.59 8.04
N PHE A 174 -7.24 -8.95 7.56
CA PHE A 174 -6.83 -7.58 7.93
C PHE A 174 -7.35 -6.53 6.95
N GLY A 175 -8.30 -6.87 6.09
CA GLY A 175 -8.85 -5.97 5.07
C GLY A 175 -7.94 -5.73 3.86
N LEU A 176 -6.79 -6.42 3.79
CA LEU A 176 -5.90 -6.30 2.63
C LEU A 176 -6.58 -6.88 1.39
N GLY A 177 -6.55 -6.11 0.30
CA GLY A 177 -7.21 -6.49 -0.96
C GLY A 177 -8.66 -6.05 -1.07
N GLU A 178 -9.23 -5.44 -0.05
CA GLU A 178 -10.61 -4.94 -0.01
C GLU A 178 -10.66 -3.41 -0.02
N LYS A 179 -11.84 -2.86 -0.25
CA LYS A 179 -12.09 -1.43 -0.08
C LYS A 179 -12.29 -1.13 1.40
N THR A 180 -11.75 -0.02 1.88
CA THR A 180 -11.91 0.42 3.27
C THR A 180 -13.31 0.94 3.58
N GLY A 181 -14.06 1.35 2.53
CA GLY A 181 -15.37 1.97 2.68
C GLY A 181 -15.30 3.47 2.96
N ILE A 182 -14.14 4.11 2.74
CA ILE A 182 -14.03 5.57 2.81
C ILE A 182 -15.08 6.21 1.90
N ASP A 183 -15.72 7.26 2.37
CA ASP A 183 -16.85 7.96 1.70
C ASP A 183 -16.41 8.85 0.52
N VAL A 184 -15.20 8.64 0.01
CA VAL A 184 -14.68 9.32 -1.19
C VAL A 184 -14.70 8.38 -2.39
N LEU A 185 -15.23 8.84 -3.51
CA LEU A 185 -15.37 8.03 -4.73
C LEU A 185 -14.00 7.71 -5.36
N GLY A 186 -13.92 6.51 -5.96
CA GLY A 186 -12.77 6.11 -6.76
C GLY A 186 -11.73 5.30 -6.01
N GLU A 187 -12.01 4.83 -4.80
CA GLU A 187 -11.14 3.90 -4.07
C GLU A 187 -10.91 2.62 -4.88
N ARG A 188 -9.65 2.23 -4.99
CA ARG A 188 -9.22 1.02 -5.68
C ARG A 188 -8.94 -0.08 -4.67
N THR A 189 -9.38 -1.29 -4.95
CA THR A 189 -8.98 -2.47 -4.17
C THR A 189 -7.49 -2.73 -4.33
N GLY A 190 -6.85 -3.17 -3.25
CA GLY A 190 -5.50 -3.75 -3.32
C GLY A 190 -5.50 -5.13 -4.00
N LEU A 191 -4.33 -5.72 -4.08
CA LEU A 191 -4.16 -7.07 -4.61
C LEU A 191 -3.41 -7.93 -3.59
N VAL A 192 -4.09 -8.94 -3.07
CA VAL A 192 -3.47 -10.04 -2.32
C VAL A 192 -3.40 -11.25 -3.27
N PRO A 193 -2.20 -11.68 -3.71
CA PRO A 193 -2.08 -12.71 -4.70
C PRO A 193 -2.51 -14.09 -4.17
N SER A 194 -3.12 -14.89 -5.05
CA SER A 194 -3.44 -16.30 -4.83
C SER A 194 -3.23 -17.11 -6.09
N GLN A 195 -3.25 -18.45 -6.01
CA GLN A 195 -3.19 -19.28 -7.21
C GLN A 195 -4.39 -19.04 -8.14
N ALA A 196 -5.59 -18.87 -7.55
CA ALA A 196 -6.82 -18.57 -8.32
C ALA A 196 -6.69 -17.24 -9.07
N TRP A 197 -6.19 -16.19 -8.40
CA TRP A 197 -5.90 -14.92 -9.06
C TRP A 197 -4.88 -15.09 -10.19
N LYS A 198 -3.77 -15.79 -9.94
CA LYS A 198 -2.72 -16.00 -10.94
C LYS A 198 -3.23 -16.72 -12.18
N LYS A 199 -4.05 -17.78 -12.00
CA LYS A 199 -4.70 -18.49 -13.11
C LYS A 199 -5.59 -17.56 -13.92
N LYS A 200 -6.42 -16.73 -13.26
CA LYS A 200 -7.32 -15.78 -13.92
C LYS A 200 -6.56 -14.69 -14.67
N ALA A 201 -5.56 -14.08 -14.03
CA ALA A 201 -4.81 -12.94 -14.58
C ALA A 201 -3.92 -13.33 -15.78
N PHE A 202 -3.29 -14.50 -15.72
CA PHE A 202 -2.30 -14.90 -16.71
C PHE A 202 -2.75 -16.04 -17.64
N LYS A 203 -3.98 -16.56 -17.45
CA LYS A 203 -4.52 -17.72 -18.21
C LYS A 203 -3.53 -18.89 -18.26
N LYS A 204 -2.67 -19.03 -17.25
CA LYS A 204 -1.65 -20.06 -17.12
C LYS A 204 -1.99 -20.98 -15.96
N LYS A 205 -1.59 -22.27 -16.06
CA LYS A 205 -1.58 -23.14 -14.87
C LYS A 205 -0.74 -22.47 -13.78
N ALA A 206 -1.27 -22.33 -12.58
CA ALA A 206 -0.47 -21.94 -11.42
C ALA A 206 0.55 -23.06 -11.17
N LEU A 207 1.74 -22.66 -10.83
CA LEU A 207 2.80 -23.58 -10.40
C LEU A 207 2.47 -24.18 -9.05
#